data_eb0dc7a9a1c64604066a2a192f0c1b11
#
_entry.id   eb0dc7a9a1c64604066a2a192f0c1b11
#
_cell.length_a   1.000
_cell.length_b   1.000
_cell.length_c   1.000
_cell.angle_alpha   90.00
_cell.angle_beta   90.00
_cell.angle_gamma   90.00
#
_symmetry.space_group_name_H-M   'P 1'
#
loop_
_entity.id
_entity.type
_entity.pdbx_description
1 polymer ?
#
loop_
_entity_poly.entity_id
_entity_poly.type
_entity_poly.pdbx_seq_one_letter_code
_entity_poly.pdbx_strand_id
1 'polypeptide(L)'
;MIVQPKIVQKGWGEEVWIHNDEEYCGKLLRFFKAGNKFSLHYHIIKKESWYVGKGSFNYIRLDTEMGIEHTTVIKEGTCITIERGSPHQLIALEDMSEIFEVSTQHFDKDSYRIRIGNTL
;
A
#
# COMPACT_ATOMS: atom_id res chain seq x y z
N MET A 1 4.52 26.56 -4.16
CA MET A 1 5.58 26.44 -3.16
C MET A 1 6.31 25.11 -3.34
N ILE A 2 7.59 25.10 -3.07
CA ILE A 2 8.38 23.86 -3.13
C ILE A 2 8.50 23.30 -1.72
N VAL A 3 8.17 22.00 -1.55
CA VAL A 3 8.27 21.33 -0.27
C VAL A 3 9.05 20.04 -0.43
N GLN A 4 9.71 19.59 0.64
CA GLN A 4 10.42 18.31 0.65
C GLN A 4 9.46 17.20 1.07
N PRO A 5 9.53 16.02 0.43
CA PRO A 5 8.72 14.89 0.86
C PRO A 5 9.20 14.39 2.22
N LYS A 6 8.28 13.78 2.97
CA LYS A 6 8.62 13.05 4.19
C LYS A 6 8.95 11.61 3.81
N ILE A 7 10.08 11.10 4.23
CA ILE A 7 10.48 9.71 4.02
C ILE A 7 10.26 8.94 5.30
N VAL A 8 9.50 7.85 5.22
CA VAL A 8 9.23 6.97 6.37
C VAL A 8 9.82 5.61 6.07
N GLN A 9 10.80 5.18 6.86
CA GLN A 9 11.44 3.88 6.70
C GLN A 9 10.51 2.77 7.20
N LYS A 10 10.43 1.68 6.45
CA LYS A 10 9.64 0.49 6.76
C LYS A 10 10.51 -0.75 6.64
N GLY A 11 10.10 -1.86 7.28
CA GLY A 11 10.81 -3.13 7.14
C GLY A 11 10.81 -3.69 5.72
N TRP A 12 9.85 -3.26 4.88
CA TRP A 12 9.72 -3.69 3.48
C TRP A 12 10.31 -2.70 2.47
N GLY A 13 10.76 -1.53 2.92
CA GLY A 13 11.28 -0.48 2.04
C GLY A 13 11.03 0.89 2.64
N GLU A 14 10.38 1.76 1.88
CA GLU A 14 10.08 3.11 2.36
C GLU A 14 8.79 3.66 1.77
N GLU A 15 8.19 4.60 2.49
CA GLU A 15 7.12 5.45 1.97
C GLU A 15 7.67 6.85 1.72
N VAL A 16 7.39 7.39 0.55
CA VAL A 16 7.69 8.79 0.22
C VAL A 16 6.36 9.54 0.28
N TRP A 17 6.16 10.34 1.31
CA TRP A 17 4.93 11.11 1.49
C TRP A 17 5.03 12.40 0.69
N ILE A 18 4.28 12.46 -0.41
CA ILE A 18 4.24 13.63 -1.29
C ILE A 18 3.36 14.71 -0.65
N HIS A 19 2.22 14.28 -0.09
CA HIS A 19 1.25 15.17 0.56
C HIS A 19 0.31 14.37 1.45
N ASN A 20 -0.14 14.95 2.56
CA ASN A 20 -1.19 14.37 3.39
C ASN A 20 -1.85 15.47 4.21
N ASP A 21 -3.10 15.78 3.87
CA ASP A 21 -3.95 16.70 4.62
C ASP A 21 -5.42 16.27 4.50
N GLU A 22 -6.33 17.12 4.94
CA GLU A 22 -7.77 16.84 4.92
C GLU A 22 -8.36 16.75 3.51
N GLU A 23 -7.62 17.22 2.50
CA GLU A 23 -8.11 17.22 1.12
C GLU A 23 -7.69 15.94 0.39
N TYR A 24 -6.42 15.53 0.53
CA TYR A 24 -5.90 14.34 -0.16
C TYR A 24 -4.59 13.85 0.44
N CYS A 25 -4.21 12.64 0.05
CA CYS A 25 -2.92 12.06 0.37
C CYS A 25 -2.31 11.44 -0.88
N GLY A 26 -1.02 11.64 -1.08
CA GLY A 26 -0.25 11.02 -2.15
C GLY A 26 1.06 10.45 -1.59
N LYS A 27 1.36 9.20 -1.93
CA LYS A 27 2.57 8.52 -1.49
C LYS A 27 3.17 7.68 -2.61
N LEU A 28 4.49 7.49 -2.56
CA LEU A 28 5.16 6.39 -3.25
C LEU A 28 5.48 5.32 -2.23
N LEU A 29 5.17 4.07 -2.54
CA LEU A 29 5.53 2.91 -1.73
C LEU A 29 6.62 2.16 -2.48
N ARG A 30 7.84 2.14 -1.93
CA ARG A 30 9.01 1.55 -2.56
C ARG A 30 9.41 0.28 -1.83
N PHE A 31 9.36 -0.86 -2.54
CA PHE A 31 9.71 -2.16 -2.00
C PHE A 31 11.11 -2.52 -2.54
N PHE A 32 12.12 -2.53 -1.66
CA PHE A 32 13.51 -2.65 -2.11
C PHE A 32 13.85 -4.03 -2.65
N LYS A 33 13.27 -5.08 -2.09
CA LYS A 33 13.61 -6.47 -2.47
C LYS A 33 12.38 -7.29 -2.78
N ALA A 34 12.51 -8.21 -3.74
CA ALA A 34 11.50 -9.22 -4.00
C ALA A 34 11.20 -10.00 -2.71
N GLY A 35 9.93 -10.26 -2.46
CA GLY A 35 9.46 -10.92 -1.24
C GLY A 35 9.13 -9.97 -0.09
N ASN A 36 9.56 -8.71 -0.16
CA ASN A 36 9.18 -7.72 0.86
C ASN A 36 7.69 -7.44 0.78
N LYS A 37 7.07 -7.27 1.95
CA LYS A 37 5.62 -7.10 2.07
C LYS A 37 5.25 -6.24 3.26
N PHE A 38 4.23 -5.42 3.11
CA PHE A 38 3.60 -4.81 4.28
C PHE A 38 2.55 -5.77 4.87
N SER A 39 1.96 -5.38 6.00
CA SER A 39 0.98 -6.22 6.70
C SER A 39 -0.30 -6.39 5.90
N LEU A 40 -1.00 -7.51 6.09
CA LEU A 40 -2.40 -7.62 5.71
C LEU A 40 -3.19 -6.76 6.71
N HIS A 41 -3.80 -5.68 6.23
CA HIS A 41 -4.49 -4.71 7.07
C HIS A 41 -5.63 -4.03 6.31
N TYR A 42 -6.45 -3.29 7.03
CA TYR A 42 -7.52 -2.49 6.44
C TYR A 42 -7.59 -1.12 7.10
N HIS A 43 -8.26 -0.20 6.41
CA HIS A 43 -8.54 1.14 6.90
C HIS A 43 -10.05 1.35 6.94
N ILE A 44 -10.54 2.03 7.97
CA ILE A 44 -11.97 2.36 8.08
C ILE A 44 -12.24 3.73 7.46
N ILE A 45 -11.34 4.68 7.64
CA ILE A 45 -11.50 6.06 7.19
C ILE A 45 -10.95 6.25 5.77
N LYS A 46 -9.77 5.69 5.49
CA LYS A 46 -9.06 5.92 4.23
C LYS A 46 -9.62 5.06 3.10
N LYS A 47 -9.89 5.70 1.96
CA LYS A 47 -10.12 5.06 0.67
C LYS A 47 -8.92 5.39 -0.21
N GLU A 48 -8.38 4.40 -0.92
CA GLU A 48 -7.15 4.58 -1.68
C GLU A 48 -7.22 3.93 -3.06
N SER A 49 -6.41 4.45 -3.97
CA SER A 49 -6.16 3.85 -5.27
C SER A 49 -4.66 3.71 -5.48
N TRP A 50 -4.25 2.63 -6.11
CA TRP A 50 -2.86 2.34 -6.41
C TRP A 50 -2.63 2.28 -7.92
N TYR A 51 -1.46 2.75 -8.33
CA TYR A 51 -0.93 2.57 -9.66
C TYR A 51 0.43 1.88 -9.55
N VAL A 52 0.61 0.77 -10.26
CA VAL A 52 1.90 0.07 -10.27
C VAL A 52 2.83 0.82 -11.22
N GLY A 53 3.79 1.56 -10.68
CA GLY A 53 4.74 2.36 -11.44
C GLY A 53 5.96 1.58 -11.91
N LYS A 54 6.41 0.60 -11.12
CA LYS A 54 7.57 -0.25 -11.42
C LYS A 54 7.35 -1.63 -10.85
N GLY A 55 7.89 -2.64 -11.55
CA GLY A 55 7.91 -4.01 -11.07
C GLY A 55 6.56 -4.68 -11.07
N SER A 56 6.39 -5.61 -10.14
CA SER A 56 5.17 -6.42 -10.03
C SER A 56 4.97 -6.89 -8.60
N PHE A 57 3.72 -7.25 -8.30
CA PHE A 57 3.32 -7.63 -6.94
C PHE A 57 2.33 -8.77 -6.97
N ASN A 58 2.32 -9.56 -5.91
CA ASN A 58 1.14 -10.32 -5.52
C ASN A 58 0.26 -9.37 -4.70
N TYR A 59 -0.95 -9.13 -5.19
CA TYR A 59 -1.98 -8.39 -4.48
C TYR A 59 -2.90 -9.39 -3.80
N ILE A 60 -2.93 -9.34 -2.47
CA ILE A 60 -3.78 -10.20 -1.64
C ILE A 60 -4.96 -9.38 -1.14
N ARG A 61 -6.17 -9.89 -1.38
CA ARG A 61 -7.42 -9.31 -0.91
C ARG A 61 -8.17 -10.35 -0.09
N LEU A 62 -8.64 -9.97 1.09
CA LEU A 62 -9.47 -10.83 1.92
C LEU A 62 -10.94 -10.49 1.70
N ASP A 63 -11.71 -11.48 1.25
CA ASP A 63 -13.18 -11.39 1.24
C ASP A 63 -13.65 -11.64 2.66
N THR A 64 -14.14 -10.60 3.33
CA THR A 64 -14.53 -10.67 4.74
C THR A 64 -15.86 -11.40 4.98
N GLU A 65 -16.70 -11.53 3.96
CA GLU A 65 -17.95 -12.29 4.08
C GLU A 65 -17.69 -13.79 4.05
N MET A 66 -16.79 -14.23 3.16
CA MET A 66 -16.49 -15.65 2.97
C MET A 66 -15.25 -16.11 3.73
N GLY A 67 -14.42 -15.17 4.21
CA GLY A 67 -13.15 -15.50 4.85
C GLY A 67 -12.11 -16.05 3.89
N ILE A 68 -12.20 -15.72 2.59
CA ILE A 68 -11.35 -16.27 1.54
C ILE A 68 -10.35 -15.21 1.09
N GLU A 69 -9.06 -15.58 1.02
CA GLU A 69 -8.04 -14.77 0.40
C GLU A 69 -7.99 -15.02 -1.10
N HIS A 70 -7.90 -13.92 -1.86
CA HIS A 70 -7.67 -13.95 -3.30
C HIS A 70 -6.33 -13.31 -3.59
N THR A 71 -5.51 -13.95 -4.42
CA THR A 71 -4.21 -13.43 -4.83
C THR A 71 -4.22 -13.17 -6.34
N THR A 72 -3.84 -11.96 -6.74
CA THR A 72 -3.74 -11.56 -8.13
C THR A 72 -2.36 -10.97 -8.37
N VAL A 73 -1.69 -11.38 -9.44
CA VAL A 73 -0.44 -10.73 -9.87
C VAL A 73 -0.79 -9.44 -10.58
N ILE A 74 -0.20 -8.34 -10.13
CA ILE A 74 -0.36 -7.02 -10.75
C ILE A 74 0.98 -6.51 -11.22
N LYS A 75 0.99 -5.85 -12.39
CA LYS A 75 2.19 -5.41 -13.10
C LYS A 75 2.11 -3.92 -13.41
N GLU A 76 3.21 -3.36 -13.91
CA GLU A 76 3.28 -1.97 -14.35
C GLU A 76 2.06 -1.59 -15.17
N GLY A 77 1.49 -0.42 -14.85
CA GLY A 77 0.30 0.11 -15.52
C GLY A 77 -1.04 -0.34 -14.93
N THR A 78 -1.04 -1.25 -13.95
CA THR A 78 -2.28 -1.69 -13.30
C THR A 78 -2.74 -0.66 -12.27
N CYS A 79 -4.04 -0.36 -12.29
CA CYS A 79 -4.71 0.45 -11.25
C CYS A 79 -5.61 -0.42 -10.40
N ILE A 80 -5.62 -0.18 -9.09
CA ILE A 80 -6.49 -0.87 -8.15
C ILE A 80 -7.12 0.16 -7.22
N THR A 81 -8.42 0.02 -6.95
CA THR A 81 -9.11 0.79 -5.92
C THR A 81 -9.35 -0.09 -4.71
N ILE A 82 -8.95 0.41 -3.54
CA ILE A 82 -9.13 -0.25 -2.26
C ILE A 82 -10.25 0.49 -1.51
N GLU A 83 -11.39 -0.19 -1.36
CA GLU A 83 -12.51 0.37 -0.63
C GLU A 83 -12.26 0.36 0.88
N ARG A 84 -12.95 1.25 1.60
CA ARG A 84 -12.91 1.29 3.07
C ARG A 84 -13.29 -0.07 3.64
N GLY A 85 -12.54 -0.52 4.65
CA GLY A 85 -12.78 -1.78 5.32
C GLY A 85 -12.31 -3.02 4.58
N SER A 86 -11.74 -2.88 3.39
CA SER A 86 -11.27 -4.02 2.59
C SER A 86 -9.82 -4.37 2.97
N PRO A 87 -9.58 -5.56 3.57
CA PRO A 87 -8.22 -5.97 3.92
C PRO A 87 -7.38 -6.25 2.68
N HIS A 88 -6.13 -5.80 2.71
CA HIS A 88 -5.22 -5.89 1.58
C HIS A 88 -3.77 -6.04 2.02
N GLN A 89 -2.98 -6.67 1.16
CA GLN A 89 -1.54 -6.84 1.33
C GLN A 89 -0.88 -6.85 -0.04
N LEU A 90 0.32 -6.26 -0.13
CA LEU A 90 1.18 -6.39 -1.29
C LEU A 90 2.46 -7.13 -0.92
N ILE A 91 2.87 -8.03 -1.80
CA ILE A 91 4.16 -8.72 -1.73
C ILE A 91 4.89 -8.43 -3.04
N ALA A 92 6.05 -7.78 -2.97
CA ALA A 92 6.82 -7.48 -4.16
C ALA A 92 7.35 -8.76 -4.80
N LEU A 93 7.26 -8.87 -6.12
CA LEU A 93 7.78 -9.99 -6.88
C LEU A 93 9.15 -9.67 -7.50
N GLU A 94 9.52 -8.40 -7.58
CA GLU A 94 10.77 -7.92 -8.14
C GLU A 94 11.41 -6.91 -7.20
N ASP A 95 12.75 -6.81 -7.26
CA ASP A 95 13.47 -5.76 -6.53
C ASP A 95 13.04 -4.39 -7.05
N MET A 96 13.02 -3.39 -6.18
CA MET A 96 12.69 -2.00 -6.49
C MET A 96 11.32 -1.82 -7.14
N SER A 97 10.34 -2.62 -6.72
CA SER A 97 8.94 -2.45 -7.14
C SER A 97 8.33 -1.25 -6.45
N GLU A 98 7.49 -0.51 -7.16
CA GLU A 98 6.96 0.77 -6.68
C GLU A 98 5.47 0.94 -6.98
N ILE A 99 4.74 1.40 -5.98
CA ILE A 99 3.33 1.77 -6.06
C ILE A 99 3.22 3.30 -5.89
N PHE A 100 2.43 3.94 -6.75
CA PHE A 100 1.94 5.28 -6.50
C PHE A 100 0.55 5.19 -5.89
N GLU A 101 0.41 5.71 -4.66
CA GLU A 101 -0.85 5.71 -3.92
C GLU A 101 -1.45 7.11 -3.90
N VAL A 102 -2.73 7.21 -4.28
CA VAL A 102 -3.55 8.40 -4.03
C VAL A 102 -4.69 8.00 -3.13
N SER A 103 -4.99 8.81 -2.13
CA SER A 103 -6.02 8.46 -1.16
C SER A 103 -6.66 9.67 -0.51
N THR A 104 -7.69 9.42 0.28
CA THR A 104 -8.17 10.38 1.26
C THR A 104 -7.11 10.52 2.35
N GLN A 105 -7.30 11.42 3.31
CA GLN A 105 -6.33 11.69 4.36
C GLN A 105 -5.89 10.40 5.07
N HIS A 106 -4.58 10.28 5.29
CA HIS A 106 -4.00 9.18 6.05
C HIS A 106 -3.91 9.55 7.53
N PHE A 107 -4.33 8.62 8.39
CA PHE A 107 -4.13 8.68 9.85
C PHE A 107 -3.42 7.40 10.27
N ASP A 108 -2.31 7.53 11.01
CA ASP A 108 -1.53 6.36 11.46
C ASP A 108 -2.37 5.39 12.29
N LYS A 109 -3.34 5.89 13.04
CA LYS A 109 -4.23 5.07 13.87
C LYS A 109 -5.33 4.35 13.08
N ASP A 110 -5.53 4.69 11.81
CA ASP A 110 -6.54 4.11 10.93
C ASP A 110 -5.98 2.90 10.18
N SER A 111 -5.22 2.05 10.86
CA SER A 111 -4.66 0.84 10.28
C SER A 111 -4.88 -0.31 11.24
N TYR A 112 -5.64 -1.30 10.81
CA TYR A 112 -6.05 -2.45 11.61
C TYR A 112 -5.41 -3.70 11.03
N ARG A 113 -4.38 -4.21 11.73
CA ARG A 113 -3.55 -5.30 11.24
C ARG A 113 -4.20 -6.65 11.51
N ILE A 114 -4.23 -7.50 10.46
CA ILE A 114 -4.70 -8.89 10.55
C ILE A 114 -3.52 -9.84 10.59
N ARG A 115 -2.49 -9.60 9.74
CA ARG A 115 -1.30 -10.44 9.65
C ARG A 115 -0.08 -9.54 9.42
N ILE A 116 1.00 -9.78 10.14
CA ILE A 116 2.21 -8.96 10.03
C ILE A 116 2.88 -9.13 8.66
N GLY A 117 3.59 -8.08 8.24
CA GLY A 117 4.51 -8.12 7.10
C GLY A 117 5.94 -7.97 7.59
N ASN A 118 6.81 -7.42 6.74
CA ASN A 118 8.17 -7.08 7.16
C ASN A 118 8.12 -5.81 8.03
N THR A 119 8.70 -5.89 9.21
CA THR A 119 8.78 -4.77 10.16
C THR A 119 10.23 -4.40 10.41
N LEU A 120 10.44 -3.18 10.87
CA LEU A 120 11.76 -2.73 11.31
C LEU A 120 12.18 -3.40 12.61
#